data_2b6477641017848828125c3a8311de64
#
_entry.id   2b6477641017848828125c3a8311de64
#
_cell.length_a   1.000
_cell.length_b   1.000
_cell.length_c   1.000
_cell.angle_alpha   90.00
_cell.angle_beta   90.00
_cell.angle_gamma   90.00
#
_symmetry.space_group_name_H-M   'P 1'
#
loop_
_entity.id
_entity.type
_entity.pdbx_description
1 polymer ?
#
loop_
_entity_poly.entity_id
_entity_poly.type
_entity_poly.pdbx_seq_one_letter_code
_entity_poly.pdbx_strand_id
1 'polypeptide(L)'
;MIDIKKHYYNMGNEDINMMLFGDLHYSDKFNDKKLDLIYNKLKNSEYIFIAGDLLDSTDVVNNIDKRDKLIKFLEKVSKKSKVFITLGNHDLAIRNKHKKAKDDNNEFWLEVSRIDGIFLSRYNNYYEDDKIIVYLLEQDYDYYYKNKHESRELL
;
A
#
# COMPACT_ATOMS: atom_id res chain seq x y z
N MET A 1 -15.90 4.37 -0.62
CA MET A 1 -15.92 4.18 0.86
C MET A 1 -14.67 3.38 1.21
N ILE A 2 -13.79 3.90 2.06
CA ILE A 2 -12.58 3.17 2.45
C ILE A 2 -13.01 2.09 3.45
N ASP A 3 -12.91 0.81 3.07
CA ASP A 3 -13.23 -0.32 3.94
C ASP A 3 -11.98 -0.67 4.76
N ILE A 4 -11.96 -0.26 6.02
CA ILE A 4 -10.89 -0.59 6.96
C ILE A 4 -11.37 -1.74 7.82
N LYS A 5 -10.84 -2.94 7.56
CA LYS A 5 -11.14 -4.13 8.35
C LYS A 5 -10.11 -4.30 9.45
N LYS A 6 -10.58 -4.48 10.67
CA LYS A 6 -9.75 -4.81 11.83
C LYS A 6 -9.82 -6.31 12.07
N HIS A 7 -8.65 -6.95 12.03
CA HIS A 7 -8.51 -8.37 12.33
C HIS A 7 -7.71 -8.55 13.61
N TYR A 8 -8.19 -9.42 14.48
CA TYR A 8 -7.48 -9.86 15.67
C TYR A 8 -7.15 -11.34 15.49
N TYR A 9 -5.88 -11.67 15.63
CA TYR A 9 -5.44 -13.04 15.67
C TYR A 9 -4.86 -13.31 17.06
N ASN A 10 -5.39 -14.34 17.71
CA ASN A 10 -4.82 -14.83 18.95
C ASN A 10 -3.80 -15.93 18.62
N MET A 11 -2.52 -15.60 18.74
CA MET A 11 -1.41 -16.53 18.53
C MET A 11 -0.76 -16.82 19.89
N GLY A 12 -1.38 -17.70 20.68
CA GLY A 12 -0.92 -17.99 22.02
C GLY A 12 -1.52 -17.03 23.08
N ASN A 13 -0.71 -16.53 24.01
CA ASN A 13 -1.16 -15.68 25.12
C ASN A 13 -1.11 -14.18 24.83
N GLU A 14 -0.77 -13.76 23.61
CA GLU A 14 -0.67 -12.35 23.22
C GLU A 14 -1.57 -12.02 22.03
N ASP A 15 -2.39 -10.98 22.19
CA ASP A 15 -3.22 -10.46 21.12
C ASP A 15 -2.37 -9.62 20.16
N ILE A 16 -2.42 -9.93 18.86
CA ILE A 16 -1.78 -9.13 17.83
C ILE A 16 -2.78 -8.13 17.29
N ASN A 17 -2.46 -6.84 17.41
CA ASN A 17 -3.32 -5.75 16.93
C ASN A 17 -2.88 -5.32 15.52
N MET A 18 -3.62 -5.75 14.50
CA MET A 18 -3.34 -5.40 13.11
C MET A 18 -4.53 -4.77 12.39
N MET A 19 -4.22 -3.93 11.41
CA MET A 19 -5.18 -3.29 10.52
C MET A 19 -4.84 -3.60 9.07
N LEU A 20 -5.88 -3.91 8.28
CA LEU A 20 -5.78 -4.09 6.84
C LEU A 20 -6.71 -3.11 6.13
N PHE A 21 -6.21 -2.40 5.13
CA PHE A 21 -7.02 -1.63 4.20
C PHE A 21 -6.34 -1.59 2.82
N GLY A 22 -7.09 -1.21 1.79
CA GLY A 22 -6.60 -1.00 0.43
C GLY A 22 -7.43 0.03 -0.29
N ASP A 23 -7.15 0.23 -1.57
CA ASP A 23 -7.94 1.09 -2.47
C ASP A 23 -8.14 2.51 -1.92
N LEU A 24 -7.08 3.14 -1.39
CA LEU A 24 -7.15 4.51 -0.90
C LEU A 24 -7.42 5.50 -2.03
N HIS A 25 -6.85 5.23 -3.21
CA HIS A 25 -6.95 6.08 -4.40
C HIS A 25 -6.66 7.56 -4.09
N TYR A 26 -5.49 7.79 -3.44
CA TYR A 26 -5.05 9.13 -3.15
C TYR A 26 -4.79 9.90 -4.45
N SER A 27 -5.43 11.06 -4.60
CA SER A 27 -5.45 11.84 -5.84
C SER A 27 -5.40 13.34 -5.56
N ASP A 28 -5.22 14.15 -6.60
CA ASP A 28 -5.28 15.61 -6.49
C ASP A 28 -6.59 16.12 -5.87
N LYS A 29 -7.68 15.42 -6.11
CA LYS A 29 -9.01 15.74 -5.59
C LYS A 29 -9.27 15.13 -4.21
N PHE A 30 -8.35 14.33 -3.68
CA PHE A 30 -8.52 13.69 -2.39
C PHE A 30 -8.60 14.75 -1.27
N ASN A 31 -9.59 14.61 -0.40
CA ASN A 31 -9.70 15.48 0.76
C ASN A 31 -8.69 15.06 1.84
N ASP A 32 -7.62 15.83 1.99
CA ASP A 32 -6.50 15.52 2.89
C ASP A 32 -6.91 15.38 4.36
N LYS A 33 -8.02 16.01 4.80
CA LYS A 33 -8.58 15.78 6.13
C LYS A 33 -8.95 14.31 6.39
N LYS A 34 -9.20 13.52 5.34
CA LYS A 34 -9.45 12.10 5.47
C LYS A 34 -8.19 11.33 5.93
N LEU A 35 -6.99 11.81 5.62
CA LEU A 35 -5.75 11.21 6.11
C LEU A 35 -5.68 11.26 7.65
N ASP A 36 -6.12 12.35 8.27
CA ASP A 36 -6.18 12.47 9.73
C ASP A 36 -7.22 11.52 10.33
N LEU A 37 -8.36 11.34 9.67
CA LEU A 37 -9.37 10.36 10.10
C LEU A 37 -8.85 8.93 10.01
N ILE A 38 -8.15 8.60 8.93
CA ILE A 38 -7.51 7.29 8.74
C ILE A 38 -6.45 7.09 9.81
N TYR A 39 -5.54 8.06 10.01
CA TYR A 39 -4.53 8.00 11.06
C TYR A 39 -5.13 7.72 12.44
N ASN A 40 -6.22 8.40 12.80
CA ASN A 40 -6.87 8.18 14.09
C ASN A 40 -7.42 6.77 14.28
N LYS A 41 -7.75 6.08 13.19
CA LYS A 41 -8.14 4.66 13.23
C LYS A 41 -6.93 3.73 13.33
N LEU A 42 -5.81 4.10 12.71
CA LEU A 42 -4.62 3.25 12.59
C LEU A 42 -3.65 3.38 13.78
N LYS A 43 -3.60 4.53 14.45
CA LYS A 43 -2.55 4.93 15.41
C LYS A 43 -2.31 4.00 16.60
N ASN A 44 -3.22 3.07 16.87
CA ASN A 44 -3.12 2.10 17.96
C ASN A 44 -2.81 0.68 17.47
N SER A 45 -2.59 0.50 16.16
CA SER A 45 -2.25 -0.80 15.60
C SER A 45 -0.74 -1.02 15.62
N GLU A 46 -0.31 -2.23 15.96
CA GLU A 46 1.12 -2.61 15.90
C GLU A 46 1.56 -2.80 14.45
N TYR A 47 0.68 -3.43 13.66
CA TYR A 47 0.93 -3.77 12.25
C TYR A 47 -0.17 -3.22 11.36
N ILE A 48 0.21 -2.60 10.25
CA ILE A 48 -0.71 -2.03 9.27
C ILE A 48 -0.36 -2.57 7.90
N PHE A 49 -1.35 -3.16 7.24
CA PHE A 49 -1.24 -3.69 5.88
C PHE A 49 -2.03 -2.82 4.92
N ILE A 50 -1.37 -2.33 3.88
CA ILE A 50 -1.97 -1.57 2.78
C ILE A 50 -1.93 -2.44 1.53
N ALA A 51 -3.12 -2.90 1.11
CA ALA A 51 -3.26 -3.91 0.06
C ALA A 51 -3.54 -3.26 -1.30
N GLY A 52 -2.55 -2.56 -1.84
CA GLY A 52 -2.57 -1.98 -3.18
C GLY A 52 -3.42 -0.72 -3.35
N ASP A 53 -3.23 -0.08 -4.49
CA ASP A 53 -3.94 1.12 -4.97
C ASP A 53 -3.97 2.25 -3.92
N LEU A 54 -2.79 2.53 -3.33
CA LEU A 54 -2.60 3.68 -2.45
C LEU A 54 -2.77 4.98 -3.23
N LEU A 55 -2.26 5.03 -4.47
CA LEU A 55 -2.44 6.15 -5.39
C LEU A 55 -3.64 5.89 -6.34
N ASP A 56 -4.36 6.93 -6.73
CA ASP A 56 -5.34 6.86 -7.82
C ASP A 56 -4.65 6.83 -9.20
N SER A 57 -3.53 7.50 -9.29
CA SER A 57 -2.66 7.48 -10.46
C SER A 57 -1.26 7.92 -10.07
N THR A 58 -0.28 7.48 -10.87
CA THR A 58 1.11 7.89 -10.71
C THR A 58 1.33 9.40 -10.88
N ASP A 59 0.41 10.11 -11.52
CA ASP A 59 0.54 11.55 -11.74
C ASP A 59 0.42 12.37 -10.45
N VAL A 60 -0.25 11.83 -9.43
CA VAL A 60 -0.46 12.56 -8.16
C VAL A 60 0.86 12.91 -7.46
N VAL A 61 1.90 12.12 -7.64
CA VAL A 61 3.21 12.38 -7.01
C VAL A 61 4.00 13.50 -7.70
N ASN A 62 3.57 13.95 -8.89
CA ASN A 62 4.11 15.14 -9.56
C ASN A 62 3.58 16.42 -8.92
N ASN A 63 2.48 16.34 -8.18
CA ASN A 63 1.98 17.43 -7.35
C ASN A 63 2.73 17.42 -6.00
N ILE A 64 3.70 18.31 -5.86
CA ILE A 64 4.61 18.35 -4.69
C ILE A 64 3.83 18.44 -3.38
N ASP A 65 2.79 19.27 -3.30
CA ASP A 65 1.97 19.44 -2.09
C ASP A 65 1.27 18.12 -1.71
N LYS A 66 0.70 17.42 -2.68
CA LYS A 66 0.04 16.12 -2.46
C LYS A 66 1.03 15.03 -2.07
N ARG A 67 2.17 14.97 -2.76
CA ARG A 67 3.25 14.04 -2.46
C ARG A 67 3.74 14.22 -1.02
N ASP A 68 4.06 15.46 -0.62
CA ASP A 68 4.57 15.76 0.71
C ASP A 68 3.56 15.42 1.81
N LYS A 69 2.27 15.65 1.58
CA LYS A 69 1.22 15.27 2.53
C LYS A 69 1.11 13.76 2.70
N LEU A 70 1.20 13.01 1.59
CA LEU A 70 1.18 11.56 1.65
C LEU A 70 2.41 11.00 2.37
N ILE A 71 3.61 11.51 2.08
CA ILE A 71 4.85 11.14 2.76
C ILE A 71 4.72 11.40 4.27
N LYS A 72 4.31 12.61 4.66
CA LYS A 72 4.11 12.97 6.08
C LYS A 72 3.09 12.07 6.78
N PHE A 73 2.03 11.69 6.07
CA PHE A 73 1.05 10.72 6.61
C PHE A 73 1.70 9.36 6.85
N LEU A 74 2.44 8.83 5.89
CA LEU A 74 3.13 7.54 6.00
C LEU A 74 4.19 7.56 7.12
N GLU A 75 5.01 8.61 7.20
CA GLU A 75 5.96 8.82 8.30
C GLU A 75 5.27 8.87 9.67
N LYS A 76 4.12 9.58 9.76
CA LYS A 76 3.37 9.69 11.00
C LYS A 76 2.81 8.35 11.47
N VAL A 77 2.36 7.53 10.53
CA VAL A 77 1.82 6.19 10.82
C VAL A 77 2.95 5.25 11.24
N SER A 78 4.07 5.23 10.50
CA SER A 78 5.18 4.30 10.73
C SER A 78 5.95 4.54 12.03
N LYS A 79 5.84 5.73 12.64
CA LYS A 79 6.44 6.01 13.95
C LYS A 79 5.93 5.12 15.09
N LYS A 80 4.76 4.55 14.93
CA LYS A 80 4.10 3.74 15.98
C LYS A 80 3.73 2.34 15.53
N SER A 81 3.82 2.07 14.24
CA SER A 81 3.35 0.84 13.62
C SER A 81 4.35 0.34 12.59
N LYS A 82 4.45 -0.95 12.38
CA LYS A 82 5.10 -1.49 11.19
C LYS A 82 4.09 -1.46 10.04
N VAL A 83 4.46 -0.84 8.93
CA VAL A 83 3.57 -0.60 7.79
C VAL A 83 4.04 -1.42 6.60
N PHE A 84 3.18 -2.29 6.13
CA PHE A 84 3.43 -3.20 5.01
C PHE A 84 2.57 -2.77 3.81
N ILE A 85 3.21 -2.46 2.70
CA ILE A 85 2.54 -1.95 1.50
C ILE A 85 2.81 -2.89 0.32
N THR A 86 1.76 -3.45 -0.25
CA THR A 86 1.81 -4.06 -1.57
C THR A 86 1.40 -3.02 -2.61
N LEU A 87 2.11 -2.99 -3.74
CA LEU A 87 1.80 -2.03 -4.81
C LEU A 87 0.74 -2.61 -5.73
N GLY A 88 -0.32 -1.83 -5.97
CA GLY A 88 -1.40 -2.16 -6.88
C GLY A 88 -1.15 -1.66 -8.31
N ASN A 89 -2.09 -1.92 -9.21
CA ASN A 89 -1.94 -1.52 -10.62
C ASN A 89 -1.98 0.00 -10.82
N HIS A 90 -2.67 0.75 -9.98
CA HIS A 90 -2.66 2.22 -10.00
C HIS A 90 -1.33 2.78 -9.52
N ASP A 91 -0.74 2.15 -8.52
CA ASP A 91 0.57 2.52 -7.97
C ASP A 91 1.71 2.33 -8.98
N LEU A 92 1.58 1.33 -9.84
CA LEU A 92 2.58 0.93 -10.83
C LEU A 92 2.29 1.48 -12.23
N ALA A 93 1.27 2.33 -12.38
CA ALA A 93 0.81 2.86 -13.68
C ALA A 93 0.46 1.79 -14.73
N ILE A 94 0.09 0.60 -14.30
CA ILE A 94 -0.30 -0.49 -15.18
C ILE A 94 -1.75 -0.28 -15.63
N ARG A 95 -1.95 0.69 -16.51
CA ARG A 95 -3.24 0.99 -17.12
C ARG A 95 -3.25 0.52 -18.57
N ASN A 96 -3.89 -0.60 -18.87
CA ASN A 96 -4.12 -1.14 -20.22
C ASN A 96 -2.89 -1.56 -21.05
N LYS A 97 -3.03 -2.67 -21.74
CA LYS A 97 -2.05 -3.34 -22.64
C LYS A 97 -1.31 -2.45 -23.66
N HIS A 98 -1.69 -1.19 -23.83
CA HIS A 98 -1.23 -0.34 -24.94
C HIS A 98 -0.59 0.99 -24.53
N LYS A 99 -0.54 1.33 -23.24
CA LYS A 99 0.18 2.51 -22.78
C LYS A 99 1.10 2.08 -21.65
N LYS A 100 2.35 1.81 -21.96
CA LYS A 100 3.42 1.90 -20.96
C LYS A 100 3.36 3.32 -20.42
N ALA A 101 3.03 3.46 -19.14
CA ALA A 101 3.23 4.72 -18.47
C ALA A 101 4.70 5.08 -18.63
N LYS A 102 4.98 6.33 -18.96
CA LYS A 102 6.34 6.81 -19.15
C LYS A 102 7.16 6.76 -17.86
N ASP A 103 6.50 6.64 -16.72
CA ASP A 103 7.13 6.66 -15.41
C ASP A 103 6.30 5.80 -14.43
N ASP A 104 6.93 4.83 -13.82
CA ASP A 104 6.34 3.95 -12.80
C ASP A 104 6.57 4.48 -11.38
N ASN A 105 7.00 5.74 -11.25
CA ASN A 105 7.29 6.43 -9.98
C ASN A 105 8.26 5.67 -9.06
N ASN A 106 9.21 4.96 -9.64
CA ASN A 106 10.22 4.23 -8.87
C ASN A 106 10.93 5.11 -7.84
N GLU A 107 11.20 6.38 -8.17
CA GLU A 107 11.84 7.32 -7.24
C GLU A 107 10.96 7.60 -6.02
N PHE A 108 9.64 7.80 -6.22
CA PHE A 108 8.71 8.01 -5.12
C PHE A 108 8.63 6.76 -4.23
N TRP A 109 8.47 5.58 -4.82
CA TRP A 109 8.40 4.35 -4.05
C TRP A 109 9.71 4.00 -3.36
N LEU A 110 10.85 4.33 -3.99
CA LEU A 110 12.15 4.20 -3.34
C LEU A 110 12.29 5.15 -2.14
N GLU A 111 11.76 6.37 -2.22
CA GLU A 111 11.70 7.30 -1.09
C GLU A 111 10.82 6.74 0.04
N VAL A 112 9.63 6.26 -0.28
CA VAL A 112 8.72 5.63 0.70
C VAL A 112 9.38 4.42 1.37
N SER A 113 10.11 3.59 0.63
CA SER A 113 10.80 2.41 1.18
C SER A 113 11.92 2.74 2.17
N ARG A 114 12.41 3.98 2.17
CA ARG A 114 13.45 4.46 3.10
C ARG A 114 12.89 5.03 4.40
N ILE A 115 11.57 5.20 4.50
CA ILE A 115 10.92 5.62 5.73
C ILE A 115 11.02 4.47 6.74
N ASP A 116 11.56 4.75 7.93
CA ASP A 116 11.68 3.73 8.97
C ASP A 116 10.32 3.15 9.37
N GLY A 117 10.27 1.83 9.49
CA GLY A 117 9.05 1.10 9.80
C GLY A 117 8.12 0.84 8.60
N ILE A 118 8.50 1.22 7.36
CA ILE A 118 7.76 0.90 6.14
C ILE A 118 8.44 -0.21 5.35
N PHE A 119 7.66 -1.19 4.92
CA PHE A 119 8.06 -2.33 4.10
C PHE A 119 7.21 -2.36 2.82
N LEU A 120 7.89 -2.37 1.67
CA LEU A 120 7.25 -2.39 0.35
C LEU A 120 7.55 -3.67 -0.41
N SER A 121 6.57 -4.20 -1.12
CA SER A 121 6.67 -5.44 -1.91
C SER A 121 7.83 -5.42 -2.92
N ARG A 122 8.16 -4.25 -3.49
CA ARG A 122 9.21 -4.10 -4.52
C ARG A 122 10.64 -3.97 -3.96
N TYR A 123 10.80 -3.49 -2.72
CA TYR A 123 12.13 -3.11 -2.21
C TYR A 123 12.55 -3.91 -0.98
N ASN A 124 11.82 -3.76 0.13
CA ASN A 124 12.09 -4.40 1.41
C ASN A 124 10.91 -5.30 1.81
N ASN A 125 10.77 -6.38 1.08
CA ASN A 125 9.58 -7.22 1.06
C ASN A 125 9.52 -8.31 2.14
N TYR A 126 10.49 -8.34 3.06
CA TYR A 126 10.56 -9.28 4.16
C TYR A 126 10.65 -8.55 5.50
N TYR A 127 9.91 -9.05 6.47
CA TYR A 127 9.97 -8.61 7.86
C TYR A 127 9.73 -9.80 8.79
N GLU A 128 10.46 -9.82 9.90
CA GLU A 128 10.32 -10.81 10.96
C GLU A 128 10.58 -10.15 12.31
N ASP A 129 9.73 -10.46 13.27
CA ASP A 129 9.95 -10.20 14.69
C ASP A 129 9.49 -11.42 15.52
N ASP A 130 9.35 -11.25 16.82
CA ASP A 130 8.92 -12.30 17.76
C ASP A 130 7.43 -12.68 17.62
N LYS A 131 6.65 -11.90 16.90
CA LYS A 131 5.20 -12.07 16.76
C LYS A 131 4.77 -12.51 15.36
N ILE A 132 5.39 -11.95 14.31
CA ILE A 132 4.96 -12.21 12.92
C ILE A 132 6.14 -12.33 11.96
N ILE A 133 5.88 -13.07 10.87
CA ILE A 133 6.73 -13.09 9.68
C ILE A 133 5.88 -12.59 8.50
N VAL A 134 6.39 -11.62 7.75
CA VAL A 134 5.69 -11.02 6.61
C VAL A 134 6.53 -11.12 5.36
N TYR A 135 5.94 -11.69 4.31
CA TYR A 135 6.44 -11.62 2.94
C TYR A 135 5.47 -10.83 2.09
N LEU A 136 5.96 -9.74 1.49
CA LEU A 136 5.18 -8.93 0.56
C LEU A 136 5.46 -9.39 -0.86
N LEU A 137 4.44 -9.91 -1.53
CA LEU A 137 4.52 -10.33 -2.92
C LEU A 137 4.02 -9.21 -3.82
N GLU A 138 4.79 -8.88 -4.84
CA GLU A 138 4.32 -8.02 -5.93
C GLU A 138 3.55 -8.87 -6.94
N GLN A 139 2.39 -8.41 -7.37
CA GLN A 139 1.61 -9.12 -8.38
C GLN A 139 2.31 -9.01 -9.73
N ASP A 140 2.53 -10.14 -10.39
CA ASP A 140 2.98 -10.17 -11.79
C ASP A 140 1.80 -9.83 -12.70
N TYR A 141 1.63 -8.55 -12.97
CA TYR A 141 0.55 -8.06 -13.84
C TYR A 141 0.72 -8.50 -15.29
N ASP A 142 1.94 -8.71 -15.76
CA ASP A 142 2.18 -9.23 -17.11
C ASP A 142 1.64 -10.65 -17.26
N TYR A 143 1.87 -11.49 -16.24
CA TYR A 143 1.29 -12.83 -16.19
C TYR A 143 -0.23 -12.79 -16.12
N TYR A 144 -0.81 -11.97 -15.23
CA TYR A 144 -2.24 -11.82 -15.08
C TYR A 144 -2.93 -11.38 -16.38
N TYR A 145 -2.39 -10.37 -17.06
CA TYR A 145 -2.98 -9.88 -18.30
C TYR A 145 -2.80 -10.84 -19.47
N LYS A 146 -1.70 -11.59 -19.54
CA LYS A 146 -1.50 -12.63 -20.58
C LYS A 146 -2.50 -13.77 -20.43
N ASN A 147 -2.83 -14.16 -19.21
CA ASN A 147 -3.67 -15.32 -18.92
C ASN A 147 -5.15 -14.97 -18.65
N LYS A 148 -5.53 -13.70 -18.64
CA LYS A 148 -6.91 -13.26 -18.40
C LYS A 148 -7.92 -13.83 -19.42
N HIS A 149 -7.49 -14.15 -20.63
CA HIS A 149 -8.33 -14.78 -21.65
C HIS A 149 -8.51 -16.27 -21.40
N GLU A 150 -7.48 -16.97 -20.93
CA GLU A 150 -7.53 -18.39 -20.63
C GLU A 150 -8.41 -18.71 -19.40
N SER A 151 -8.41 -17.84 -18.38
CA SER A 151 -9.25 -18.01 -17.19
C SER A 151 -10.74 -17.75 -17.43
N ARG A 152 -11.13 -17.10 -18.53
CA ARG A 152 -12.55 -16.91 -18.92
C ARG A 152 -13.14 -18.08 -19.68
N GLU A 153 -12.32 -18.97 -20.22
CA GLU A 153 -12.77 -20.17 -20.90
C GLU A 153 -12.97 -21.36 -19.95
N LEU A 154 -12.58 -21.20 -18.67
CA LEU A 154 -12.69 -22.24 -17.63
C LEU A 154 -13.86 -22.01 -16.66
N LEU A 155 -14.68 -20.99 -16.86
CA LEU A 155 -15.92 -20.69 -16.13
C LEU A 155 -17.13 -20.74 -17.05
#